data_f62c32595fc8399b071523d44e8c1421
#
_entry.id   f62c32595fc8399b071523d44e8c1421
#
_cell.length_a   1.000
_cell.length_b   1.000
_cell.length_c   1.000
_cell.angle_alpha   90.00
_cell.angle_beta   90.00
_cell.angle_gamma   90.00
#
_symmetry.space_group_name_H-M   'P 1'
#
loop_
_entity.id
_entity.type
_entity.pdbx_description
1 polymer ?
#
loop_
_entity_poly.entity_id
_entity_poly.type
_entity_poly.pdbx_seq_one_letter_code
_entity_poly.pdbx_strand_id
1 'polypeptide(L)'
;MATQPQTLGRPAEQRAPIPHHVAIIMDGNGRWASARGLERLAGHRAGTENIRPIIEGCVELGIEILTLYAFSTENWRRPATEVNGLFEILGEVIDQETQDLHRNGVRLRHIGRLEGLPQTLQDRVRYAVELTQLNTRLTVNVAFNYGGRDEIVEAARRMLRDGLRPEELDEATFSSYLYTEGMRDPDLIIRTAGEMRLSNFLIWQAAYAEYWSTPLYWPEFGKADLERAVREFGGRERRFGSLTAVRGGLRDAD
;
A
#
# COMPACT_ATOMS: atom_id res chain seq x y z
N MET A 1 8.34 27.81 57.24
CA MET A 1 8.70 26.80 56.24
C MET A 1 7.57 26.73 55.21
N ALA A 2 7.77 27.28 54.05
CA ALA A 2 6.73 27.35 53.02
C ALA A 2 6.96 26.14 52.09
N THR A 3 5.94 25.29 51.99
CA THR A 3 5.88 24.10 51.13
C THR A 3 5.67 24.54 49.68
N GLN A 4 6.61 24.29 48.79
CA GLN A 4 6.45 24.53 47.35
C GLN A 4 5.45 23.52 46.76
N PRO A 5 4.55 23.94 45.84
CA PRO A 5 3.69 23.01 45.11
C PRO A 5 4.51 22.22 44.08
N GLN A 6 4.44 20.90 44.17
CA GLN A 6 4.94 19.99 43.12
C GLN A 6 4.11 20.16 41.85
N THR A 7 4.72 20.67 40.80
CA THR A 7 4.16 20.65 39.45
C THR A 7 4.10 19.19 38.95
N LEU A 8 2.88 18.64 38.95
CA LEU A 8 2.59 17.37 38.26
C LEU A 8 2.91 17.56 36.77
N GLY A 9 3.99 16.92 36.31
CA GLY A 9 4.32 16.87 34.90
C GLY A 9 3.14 16.29 34.10
N ARG A 10 2.72 17.01 33.06
CA ARG A 10 1.75 16.47 32.07
C ARG A 10 2.27 15.10 31.60
N PRO A 11 1.39 14.07 31.55
CA PRO A 11 1.75 12.81 30.91
C PRO A 11 2.20 13.11 29.48
N ALA A 12 3.31 12.52 29.05
CA ALA A 12 3.75 12.59 27.67
C ALA A 12 2.56 12.16 26.80
N GLU A 13 2.12 13.04 25.90
CA GLU A 13 1.09 12.72 24.90
C GLU A 13 1.59 11.49 24.15
N GLN A 14 0.98 10.34 24.38
CA GLN A 14 1.25 9.14 23.59
C GLN A 14 0.85 9.48 22.15
N ARG A 15 1.84 9.64 21.28
CA ARG A 15 1.58 9.82 19.84
C ARG A 15 0.71 8.66 19.37
N ALA A 16 -0.37 8.99 18.66
CA ALA A 16 -1.23 7.98 18.06
C ALA A 16 -0.39 7.02 17.19
N PRO A 17 -0.69 5.71 17.19
CA PRO A 17 0.06 4.74 16.42
C PRO A 17 0.01 5.10 14.93
N ILE A 18 1.17 5.02 14.28
CA ILE A 18 1.33 5.25 12.84
C ILE A 18 1.38 3.87 12.16
N PRO A 19 0.68 3.66 11.04
CA PRO A 19 0.78 2.41 10.29
C PRO A 19 2.19 2.25 9.72
N HIS A 20 2.80 1.08 9.91
CA HIS A 20 4.09 0.76 9.30
C HIS A 20 3.97 0.53 7.80
N HIS A 21 2.89 -0.12 7.38
CA HIS A 21 2.61 -0.45 5.99
C HIS A 21 1.24 0.10 5.57
N VAL A 22 1.24 0.99 4.59
CA VAL A 22 0.04 1.54 3.95
C VAL A 22 -0.07 0.99 2.54
N ALA A 23 -1.24 0.45 2.19
CA ALA A 23 -1.53 -0.01 0.84
C ALA A 23 -2.65 0.84 0.22
N ILE A 24 -2.48 1.29 -1.03
CA ILE A 24 -3.42 2.23 -1.67
C ILE A 24 -3.96 1.63 -2.97
N ILE A 25 -5.29 1.59 -3.08
CA ILE A 25 -6.01 1.31 -4.31
C ILE A 25 -6.31 2.66 -4.98
N MET A 26 -5.54 2.99 -6.01
CA MET A 26 -5.56 4.25 -6.75
C MET A 26 -6.72 4.30 -7.73
N ASP A 27 -7.97 4.40 -7.21
CA ASP A 27 -9.18 4.37 -8.02
C ASP A 27 -9.64 5.79 -8.41
N GLY A 28 -10.36 5.89 -9.53
CA GLY A 28 -11.02 7.11 -9.98
C GLY A 28 -10.34 7.88 -11.10
N ASN A 29 -9.16 7.51 -11.59
CA ASN A 29 -8.43 8.22 -12.66
C ASN A 29 -9.29 8.49 -13.89
N GLY A 30 -9.98 7.46 -14.40
CA GLY A 30 -10.86 7.61 -15.57
C GLY A 30 -12.10 8.48 -15.28
N ARG A 31 -12.69 8.39 -14.09
CA ARG A 31 -13.83 9.22 -13.66
C ARG A 31 -13.41 10.68 -13.52
N TRP A 32 -12.23 10.91 -12.98
CA TRP A 32 -11.64 12.25 -12.86
C TRP A 32 -11.45 12.92 -14.24
N ALA A 33 -10.92 12.18 -15.21
CA ALA A 33 -10.76 12.68 -16.59
C ALA A 33 -12.13 12.95 -17.24
N SER A 34 -13.07 12.02 -17.16
CA SER A 34 -14.42 12.18 -17.73
C SER A 34 -15.16 13.39 -17.16
N ALA A 35 -15.05 13.64 -15.85
CA ALA A 35 -15.66 14.81 -15.21
C ALA A 35 -15.09 16.15 -15.71
N ARG A 36 -13.93 16.14 -16.40
CA ARG A 36 -13.23 17.28 -16.97
C ARG A 36 -13.27 17.32 -18.50
N GLY A 37 -14.02 16.41 -19.12
CA GLY A 37 -14.06 16.29 -20.58
C GLY A 37 -12.75 15.82 -21.21
N LEU A 38 -11.88 15.15 -20.43
CA LEU A 38 -10.59 14.64 -20.88
C LEU A 38 -10.65 13.15 -21.23
N GLU A 39 -9.71 12.69 -22.03
CA GLU A 39 -9.53 11.27 -22.30
C GLU A 39 -9.06 10.52 -21.06
N ARG A 40 -9.42 9.22 -20.97
CA ARG A 40 -9.11 8.38 -19.79
C ARG A 40 -7.60 8.34 -19.46
N LEU A 41 -6.74 8.31 -20.49
CA LEU A 41 -5.28 8.30 -20.31
C LEU A 41 -4.75 9.59 -19.65
N ALA A 42 -5.39 10.75 -19.89
CA ALA A 42 -5.04 11.98 -19.19
C ALA A 42 -5.25 11.85 -17.67
N GLY A 43 -6.31 11.16 -17.25
CA GLY A 43 -6.53 10.85 -15.83
C GLY A 43 -5.48 9.91 -15.24
N HIS A 44 -5.00 8.94 -16.02
CA HIS A 44 -3.91 8.07 -15.60
C HIS A 44 -2.59 8.81 -15.46
N ARG A 45 -2.27 9.74 -16.39
CA ARG A 45 -1.09 10.63 -16.28
C ARG A 45 -1.16 11.51 -15.04
N ALA A 46 -2.27 12.18 -14.80
CA ALA A 46 -2.49 12.97 -13.58
C ALA A 46 -2.37 12.10 -12.31
N GLY A 47 -2.83 10.86 -12.37
CA GLY A 47 -2.68 9.90 -11.27
C GLY A 47 -1.23 9.49 -11.00
N THR A 48 -0.38 9.40 -12.03
CA THR A 48 1.05 9.11 -11.84
C THR A 48 1.81 10.29 -11.24
N GLU A 49 1.48 11.52 -11.64
CA GLU A 49 2.05 12.74 -11.05
C GLU A 49 1.76 12.84 -9.55
N ASN A 50 0.62 12.30 -9.11
CA ASN A 50 0.24 12.29 -7.70
C ASN A 50 1.01 11.28 -6.83
N ILE A 51 1.76 10.35 -7.41
CA ILE A 51 2.51 9.34 -6.66
C ILE A 51 3.64 9.97 -5.83
N ARG A 52 4.41 10.91 -6.41
CA ARG A 52 5.54 11.57 -5.76
C ARG A 52 5.14 12.28 -4.45
N PRO A 53 4.13 13.16 -4.40
CA PRO A 53 3.67 13.79 -3.16
C PRO A 53 3.24 12.79 -2.08
N ILE A 54 2.67 11.66 -2.47
CA ILE A 54 2.26 10.61 -1.51
C ILE A 54 3.47 9.85 -0.96
N ILE A 55 4.48 9.56 -1.78
CA ILE A 55 5.76 8.98 -1.32
C ILE A 55 6.42 9.92 -0.30
N GLU A 56 6.52 11.22 -0.60
CA GLU A 56 7.06 12.23 0.30
C GLU A 56 6.27 12.29 1.61
N GLY A 57 4.93 12.28 1.53
CA GLY A 57 4.06 12.24 2.70
C GLY A 57 4.27 11.00 3.56
N CYS A 58 4.45 9.81 2.95
CA CYS A 58 4.77 8.58 3.69
C CYS A 58 6.09 8.70 4.45
N VAL A 59 7.14 9.24 3.80
CA VAL A 59 8.44 9.46 4.44
C VAL A 59 8.34 10.42 5.63
N GLU A 60 7.61 11.53 5.49
CA GLU A 60 7.44 12.52 6.56
C GLU A 60 6.62 11.98 7.74
N LEU A 61 5.65 11.11 7.48
CA LEU A 61 4.85 10.45 8.50
C LEU A 61 5.58 9.29 9.19
N GLY A 62 6.73 8.84 8.67
CA GLY A 62 7.47 7.70 9.20
C GLY A 62 6.87 6.34 8.81
N ILE A 63 6.12 6.27 7.72
CA ILE A 63 5.64 5.01 7.13
C ILE A 63 6.84 4.29 6.51
N GLU A 64 6.95 2.98 6.76
CA GLU A 64 8.09 2.17 6.31
C GLU A 64 7.85 1.52 4.94
N ILE A 65 6.59 1.18 4.66
CA ILE A 65 6.19 0.48 3.43
C ILE A 65 4.95 1.14 2.83
N LEU A 66 5.00 1.43 1.54
CA LEU A 66 3.88 1.87 0.73
C LEU A 66 3.64 0.87 -0.40
N THR A 67 2.44 0.31 -0.51
CA THR A 67 2.06 -0.53 -1.65
C THR A 67 1.00 0.15 -2.51
N LEU A 68 1.29 0.33 -3.80
CA LEU A 68 0.43 1.01 -4.76
C LEU A 68 -0.17 0.00 -5.75
N TYR A 69 -1.50 -0.06 -5.87
CA TYR A 69 -2.19 -0.91 -6.85
C TYR A 69 -2.27 -0.20 -8.19
N ALA A 70 -1.28 -0.40 -9.06
CA ALA A 70 -1.15 0.31 -10.32
C ALA A 70 -1.86 -0.37 -11.50
N PHE A 71 -1.81 -1.72 -11.60
CA PHE A 71 -2.47 -2.47 -12.68
C PHE A 71 -2.85 -3.88 -12.21
N SER A 72 -4.15 -4.17 -12.22
CA SER A 72 -4.65 -5.51 -11.85
C SER A 72 -4.70 -6.47 -13.04
N THR A 73 -4.68 -7.78 -12.76
CA THR A 73 -4.88 -8.82 -13.79
C THR A 73 -6.22 -8.66 -14.51
N GLU A 74 -7.25 -8.10 -13.89
CA GLU A 74 -8.54 -7.83 -14.50
C GLU A 74 -8.47 -6.69 -15.53
N ASN A 75 -7.48 -5.79 -15.44
CA ASN A 75 -7.33 -4.66 -16.35
C ASN A 75 -6.93 -5.08 -17.78
N TRP A 76 -6.43 -6.30 -17.97
CA TRP A 76 -6.21 -6.86 -19.31
C TRP A 76 -7.48 -6.94 -20.17
N ARG A 77 -8.66 -6.91 -19.56
CA ARG A 77 -9.96 -6.89 -20.26
C ARG A 77 -10.33 -5.53 -20.84
N ARG A 78 -9.53 -4.49 -20.54
CA ARG A 78 -9.74 -3.16 -21.11
C ARG A 78 -9.36 -3.14 -22.61
N PRO A 79 -9.81 -2.13 -23.37
CA PRO A 79 -9.36 -1.96 -24.74
C PRO A 79 -7.83 -1.95 -24.85
N ALA A 80 -7.28 -2.61 -25.87
CA ALA A 80 -5.84 -2.73 -26.04
C ALA A 80 -5.13 -1.36 -26.12
N THR A 81 -5.79 -0.34 -26.69
CA THR A 81 -5.27 1.03 -26.73
C THR A 81 -5.10 1.62 -25.32
N GLU A 82 -6.03 1.38 -24.40
CA GLU A 82 -5.90 1.83 -23.00
C GLU A 82 -4.78 1.06 -22.30
N VAL A 83 -4.70 -0.26 -22.47
CA VAL A 83 -3.66 -1.11 -21.85
C VAL A 83 -2.27 -0.69 -22.31
N ASN A 84 -2.07 -0.51 -23.62
CA ASN A 84 -0.79 -0.07 -24.17
C ASN A 84 -0.40 1.33 -23.68
N GLY A 85 -1.35 2.25 -23.62
CA GLY A 85 -1.10 3.59 -23.08
C GLY A 85 -0.71 3.56 -21.59
N LEU A 86 -1.26 2.64 -20.79
CA LEU A 86 -0.84 2.43 -19.40
C LEU A 86 0.60 1.91 -19.30
N PHE A 87 1.02 1.02 -20.20
CA PHE A 87 2.39 0.52 -20.25
C PHE A 87 3.39 1.61 -20.65
N GLU A 88 3.03 2.47 -21.59
CA GLU A 88 3.82 3.65 -21.99
C GLU A 88 3.98 4.61 -20.80
N ILE A 89 2.87 4.97 -20.13
CA ILE A 89 2.90 5.85 -18.96
C ILE A 89 3.79 5.25 -17.86
N LEU A 90 3.67 3.95 -17.56
CA LEU A 90 4.51 3.32 -16.54
C LEU A 90 5.99 3.36 -16.94
N GLY A 91 6.32 3.09 -18.21
CA GLY A 91 7.69 3.19 -18.70
C GLY A 91 8.28 4.59 -18.55
N GLU A 92 7.52 5.64 -18.93
CA GLU A 92 7.90 7.03 -18.75
C GLU A 92 8.16 7.39 -17.28
N VAL A 93 7.26 6.95 -16.37
CA VAL A 93 7.40 7.19 -14.92
C VAL A 93 8.64 6.52 -14.37
N ILE A 94 8.91 5.26 -14.74
CA ILE A 94 10.11 4.55 -14.31
C ILE A 94 11.36 5.32 -14.75
N ASP A 95 11.43 5.75 -16.00
CA ASP A 95 12.59 6.48 -16.54
C ASP A 95 12.80 7.83 -15.84
N GLN A 96 11.73 8.53 -15.50
CA GLN A 96 11.78 9.85 -14.86
C GLN A 96 12.07 9.78 -13.36
N GLU A 97 11.47 8.82 -12.64
CA GLU A 97 11.46 8.83 -11.18
C GLU A 97 12.55 7.97 -10.54
N THR A 98 13.05 6.93 -11.22
CA THR A 98 13.92 5.92 -10.60
C THR A 98 15.19 6.53 -9.96
N GLN A 99 15.86 7.46 -10.66
CA GLN A 99 17.08 8.08 -10.16
C GLN A 99 16.82 8.98 -8.94
N ASP A 100 15.70 9.70 -8.94
CA ASP A 100 15.32 10.59 -7.85
C ASP A 100 14.93 9.76 -6.61
N LEU A 101 14.16 8.70 -6.79
CA LEU A 101 13.80 7.77 -5.73
C LEU A 101 15.03 7.11 -5.14
N HIS A 102 16.01 6.69 -5.98
CA HIS A 102 17.26 6.14 -5.50
C HIS A 102 18.06 7.14 -4.66
N ARG A 103 18.24 8.38 -5.14
CA ARG A 103 18.92 9.45 -4.39
C ARG A 103 18.26 9.78 -3.06
N ASN A 104 16.92 9.64 -2.98
CA ASN A 104 16.16 9.87 -1.77
C ASN A 104 16.07 8.64 -0.83
N GLY A 105 16.80 7.56 -1.14
CA GLY A 105 16.86 6.37 -0.30
C GLY A 105 15.57 5.50 -0.33
N VAL A 106 14.74 5.67 -1.36
CA VAL A 106 13.52 4.87 -1.57
C VAL A 106 13.87 3.58 -2.28
N ARG A 107 13.43 2.45 -1.73
CA ARG A 107 13.56 1.11 -2.32
C ARG A 107 12.32 0.80 -3.14
N LEU A 108 12.49 0.44 -4.41
CA LEU A 108 11.41 -0.02 -5.27
C LEU A 108 11.32 -1.56 -5.27
N ARG A 109 10.12 -2.08 -5.22
CA ARG A 109 9.81 -3.50 -5.44
C ARG A 109 8.64 -3.62 -6.41
N HIS A 110 8.68 -4.62 -7.25
CA HIS A 110 7.56 -5.03 -8.09
C HIS A 110 6.88 -6.24 -7.45
N ILE A 111 5.57 -6.20 -7.31
CA ILE A 111 4.74 -7.34 -6.92
C ILE A 111 3.74 -7.64 -8.04
N GLY A 112 3.69 -8.90 -8.47
CA GLY A 112 2.92 -9.36 -9.63
C GLY A 112 3.79 -10.09 -10.65
N ARG A 113 3.27 -10.26 -11.85
CA ARG A 113 3.95 -10.97 -12.93
C ARG A 113 4.58 -10.00 -13.91
N LEU A 114 5.84 -10.20 -14.26
CA LEU A 114 6.49 -9.50 -15.37
C LEU A 114 6.13 -10.15 -16.72
N GLU A 115 5.82 -11.44 -16.72
CA GLU A 115 5.44 -12.18 -17.90
C GLU A 115 4.18 -11.59 -18.54
N GLY A 116 4.19 -11.50 -19.86
CA GLY A 116 3.11 -10.88 -20.64
C GLY A 116 3.23 -9.36 -20.82
N LEU A 117 4.12 -8.69 -20.09
CA LEU A 117 4.45 -7.29 -20.33
C LEU A 117 5.46 -7.16 -21.50
N PRO A 118 5.49 -6.02 -22.22
CA PRO A 118 6.52 -5.74 -23.21
C PRO A 118 7.92 -5.89 -22.61
N GLN A 119 8.85 -6.50 -23.35
CA GLN A 119 10.21 -6.77 -22.85
C GLN A 119 10.92 -5.51 -22.35
N THR A 120 10.79 -4.41 -23.09
CA THR A 120 11.37 -3.11 -22.71
C THR A 120 10.86 -2.62 -21.36
N LEU A 121 9.58 -2.85 -21.03
CA LEU A 121 9.01 -2.49 -19.73
C LEU A 121 9.53 -3.41 -18.63
N GLN A 122 9.63 -4.73 -18.90
CA GLN A 122 10.24 -5.67 -17.96
C GLN A 122 11.67 -5.27 -17.59
N ASP A 123 12.47 -4.87 -18.57
CA ASP A 123 13.87 -4.49 -18.36
C ASP A 123 13.99 -3.20 -17.54
N ARG A 124 13.11 -2.21 -17.79
CA ARG A 124 13.01 -0.98 -16.96
C ARG A 124 12.64 -1.29 -15.51
N VAL A 125 11.66 -2.16 -15.29
CA VAL A 125 11.25 -2.57 -13.93
C VAL A 125 12.40 -3.28 -13.22
N ARG A 126 13.09 -4.23 -13.86
CA ARG A 126 14.24 -4.92 -13.28
C ARG A 126 15.36 -3.95 -12.91
N TYR A 127 15.70 -3.03 -13.82
CA TYR A 127 16.69 -2.00 -13.56
C TYR A 127 16.34 -1.12 -12.34
N ALA A 128 15.10 -0.64 -12.26
CA ALA A 128 14.66 0.19 -11.15
C ALA A 128 14.71 -0.54 -9.80
N VAL A 129 14.28 -1.81 -9.76
CA VAL A 129 14.34 -2.66 -8.57
C VAL A 129 15.79 -2.92 -8.15
N GLU A 130 16.66 -3.29 -9.10
CA GLU A 130 18.08 -3.57 -8.84
C GLU A 130 18.82 -2.32 -8.33
N LEU A 131 18.64 -1.17 -9.00
CA LEU A 131 19.29 0.08 -8.61
C LEU A 131 18.96 0.49 -7.17
N THR A 132 17.71 0.28 -6.76
CA THR A 132 17.21 0.79 -5.47
C THR A 132 17.22 -0.26 -4.34
N GLN A 133 17.66 -1.49 -4.59
CA GLN A 133 17.52 -2.63 -3.69
C GLN A 133 18.14 -2.45 -2.29
N LEU A 134 19.17 -1.63 -2.17
CA LEU A 134 19.88 -1.37 -0.90
C LEU A 134 19.35 -0.15 -0.14
N ASN A 135 18.36 0.53 -0.69
CA ASN A 135 17.76 1.68 -0.03
C ASN A 135 16.86 1.23 1.15
N THR A 136 16.78 2.06 2.18
CA THR A 136 16.15 1.68 3.46
C THR A 136 15.18 2.73 4.03
N ARG A 137 15.04 3.89 3.39
CA ARG A 137 14.23 4.99 3.93
C ARG A 137 12.72 4.74 3.85
N LEU A 138 12.27 4.19 2.73
CA LEU A 138 10.90 3.77 2.46
C LEU A 138 10.94 2.65 1.42
N THR A 139 10.17 1.60 1.61
CA THR A 139 9.93 0.60 0.55
C THR A 139 8.64 0.93 -0.19
N VAL A 140 8.71 1.12 -1.50
CA VAL A 140 7.54 1.30 -2.37
C VAL A 140 7.35 0.04 -3.22
N ASN A 141 6.27 -0.67 -2.96
CA ASN A 141 5.85 -1.81 -3.78
C ASN A 141 4.89 -1.33 -4.85
N VAL A 142 5.18 -1.62 -6.10
CA VAL A 142 4.27 -1.36 -7.21
C VAL A 142 3.61 -2.68 -7.61
N ALA A 143 2.32 -2.81 -7.26
CA ALA A 143 1.50 -3.94 -7.67
C ALA A 143 1.06 -3.72 -9.12
N PHE A 144 1.77 -4.34 -10.05
CA PHE A 144 1.54 -4.24 -11.48
C PHE A 144 1.45 -5.62 -12.12
N ASN A 145 0.43 -5.84 -12.94
CA ASN A 145 0.00 -7.15 -13.40
C ASN A 145 -0.20 -8.11 -12.22
N TYR A 146 -0.88 -7.60 -11.19
CA TYR A 146 -1.08 -8.24 -9.90
C TYR A 146 -2.55 -8.63 -9.70
N GLY A 147 -2.77 -9.74 -9.03
CA GLY A 147 -4.07 -10.16 -8.49
C GLY A 147 -3.85 -11.15 -7.35
N GLY A 148 -4.49 -10.91 -6.19
CA GLY A 148 -4.25 -11.72 -5.00
C GLY A 148 -4.62 -13.20 -5.18
N ARG A 149 -5.69 -13.52 -5.93
CA ARG A 149 -6.01 -14.92 -6.24
C ARG A 149 -4.94 -15.57 -7.12
N ASP A 150 -4.41 -14.83 -8.08
CA ASP A 150 -3.33 -15.29 -8.95
C ASP A 150 -2.04 -15.51 -8.16
N GLU A 151 -1.70 -14.60 -7.25
CA GLU A 151 -0.57 -14.71 -6.33
C GLU A 151 -0.66 -15.99 -5.49
N ILE A 152 -1.83 -16.24 -4.87
CA ILE A 152 -2.05 -17.46 -4.05
C ILE A 152 -1.85 -18.73 -4.88
N VAL A 153 -2.41 -18.78 -6.09
CA VAL A 153 -2.23 -19.93 -6.99
C VAL A 153 -0.78 -20.10 -7.40
N GLU A 154 -0.06 -19.00 -7.67
CA GLU A 154 1.36 -19.07 -8.04
C GLU A 154 2.24 -19.48 -6.84
N ALA A 155 1.94 -19.01 -5.63
CA ALA A 155 2.60 -19.49 -4.42
C ALA A 155 2.44 -21.00 -4.25
N ALA A 156 1.21 -21.52 -4.41
CA ALA A 156 0.94 -22.94 -4.36
C ALA A 156 1.73 -23.72 -5.43
N ARG A 157 1.83 -23.19 -6.67
CA ARG A 157 2.63 -23.82 -7.73
C ARG A 157 4.13 -23.85 -7.41
N ARG A 158 4.65 -22.81 -6.78
CA ARG A 158 6.05 -22.74 -6.34
C ARG A 158 6.32 -23.79 -5.27
N MET A 159 5.48 -23.88 -4.24
CA MET A 159 5.59 -24.89 -3.19
C MET A 159 5.59 -26.31 -3.74
N LEU A 160 4.69 -26.63 -4.68
CA LEU A 160 4.64 -27.94 -5.32
C LEU A 160 5.90 -28.22 -6.16
N ARG A 161 6.46 -27.22 -6.86
CA ARG A 161 7.70 -27.36 -7.62
C ARG A 161 8.92 -27.61 -6.74
N ASP A 162 8.93 -26.97 -5.55
CA ASP A 162 10.02 -27.11 -4.58
C ASP A 162 9.88 -28.39 -3.73
N GLY A 163 8.81 -29.16 -3.94
CA GLY A 163 8.57 -30.45 -3.28
C GLY A 163 8.19 -30.30 -1.80
N LEU A 164 7.57 -29.17 -1.42
CA LEU A 164 7.13 -28.92 -0.05
C LEU A 164 6.14 -30.01 0.40
N ARG A 165 6.39 -30.61 1.55
CA ARG A 165 5.52 -31.63 2.11
C ARG A 165 4.38 -31.00 2.89
N PRO A 166 3.19 -31.64 2.98
CA PRO A 166 2.04 -31.09 3.67
C PRO A 166 2.30 -30.68 5.13
N GLU A 167 3.13 -31.42 5.86
CA GLU A 167 3.50 -31.16 7.25
C GLU A 167 4.43 -29.96 7.44
N GLU A 168 5.05 -29.46 6.37
CA GLU A 168 5.91 -28.28 6.36
C GLU A 168 5.11 -26.99 6.03
N LEU A 169 3.84 -27.15 5.66
CA LEU A 169 2.99 -26.05 5.26
C LEU A 169 2.26 -25.46 6.48
N ASP A 170 2.62 -24.23 6.82
CA ASP A 170 1.92 -23.36 7.76
C ASP A 170 1.75 -21.97 7.15
N GLU A 171 1.13 -21.02 7.88
CA GLU A 171 0.90 -19.66 7.41
C GLU A 171 2.20 -18.91 7.11
N ALA A 172 3.26 -19.13 7.90
CA ALA A 172 4.55 -18.48 7.72
C ALA A 172 5.25 -18.99 6.47
N THR A 173 5.26 -20.32 6.28
CA THR A 173 5.79 -20.98 5.08
C THR A 173 5.02 -20.54 3.85
N PHE A 174 3.68 -20.50 3.90
CA PHE A 174 2.88 -20.01 2.78
C PHE A 174 3.21 -18.56 2.42
N SER A 175 3.31 -17.69 3.42
CA SER A 175 3.63 -16.27 3.24
C SER A 175 5.00 -16.05 2.61
N SER A 176 5.97 -16.95 2.85
CA SER A 176 7.31 -16.88 2.23
C SER A 176 7.30 -17.15 0.72
N TYR A 177 6.23 -17.73 0.19
CA TYR A 177 6.05 -17.94 -1.25
C TYR A 177 5.25 -16.85 -1.95
N LEU A 178 4.72 -15.86 -1.23
CA LEU A 178 4.02 -14.72 -1.82
C LEU A 178 4.99 -13.69 -2.39
N TYR A 179 4.51 -12.81 -3.26
CA TYR A 179 5.31 -11.69 -3.79
C TYR A 179 5.74 -10.69 -2.71
N THR A 180 5.07 -10.73 -1.56
CA THR A 180 5.32 -9.87 -0.39
C THR A 180 6.27 -10.49 0.63
N GLU A 181 6.98 -11.56 0.27
CA GLU A 181 7.96 -12.21 1.14
C GLU A 181 8.88 -11.22 1.83
N GLY A 182 9.09 -11.43 3.14
CA GLY A 182 9.95 -10.62 4.00
C GLY A 182 9.40 -9.22 4.33
N MET A 183 8.16 -8.92 3.95
CA MET A 183 7.48 -7.68 4.28
C MET A 183 6.43 -7.91 5.38
N ARG A 184 6.16 -6.86 6.16
CA ARG A 184 5.00 -6.82 7.05
C ARG A 184 3.73 -6.66 6.24
N ASP A 185 2.66 -7.29 6.68
CA ASP A 185 1.33 -7.09 6.12
C ASP A 185 0.86 -5.64 6.27
N PRO A 186 -0.04 -5.16 5.40
CA PRO A 186 -0.56 -3.80 5.50
C PRO A 186 -1.36 -3.60 6.80
N ASP A 187 -1.05 -2.52 7.51
CA ASP A 187 -1.83 -2.06 8.65
C ASP A 187 -3.07 -1.30 8.22
N LEU A 188 -2.94 -0.54 7.11
CA LEU A 188 -3.97 0.33 6.58
C LEU A 188 -4.10 0.18 5.07
N ILE A 189 -5.32 -0.08 4.60
CA ILE A 189 -5.67 -0.04 3.19
C ILE A 189 -6.51 1.19 2.91
N ILE A 190 -6.03 2.04 2.00
CA ILE A 190 -6.73 3.24 1.54
C ILE A 190 -7.31 2.96 0.15
N ARG A 191 -8.57 3.34 -0.07
CA ARG A 191 -9.16 3.33 -1.40
C ARG A 191 -9.84 4.66 -1.72
N THR A 192 -9.48 5.22 -2.87
CA THR A 192 -10.09 6.45 -3.40
C THR A 192 -11.35 6.16 -4.21
N ALA A 193 -12.10 7.21 -4.56
CA ALA A 193 -13.30 7.18 -5.40
C ALA A 193 -14.54 6.52 -4.76
N GLY A 194 -14.64 6.50 -3.40
CA GLY A 194 -15.84 6.13 -2.66
C GLY A 194 -16.16 4.63 -2.60
N GLU A 195 -15.27 3.78 -3.06
CA GLU A 195 -15.50 2.34 -3.10
C GLU A 195 -14.97 1.63 -1.84
N MET A 196 -15.68 0.57 -1.39
CA MET A 196 -15.41 -0.18 -0.14
C MET A 196 -15.11 -1.66 -0.40
N ARG A 197 -14.40 -1.99 -1.46
CA ARG A 197 -14.02 -3.37 -1.82
C ARG A 197 -12.52 -3.46 -2.12
N LEU A 198 -11.91 -4.64 -1.87
CA LEU A 198 -10.48 -4.91 -2.14
C LEU A 198 -10.16 -5.08 -3.62
N SER A 199 -11.12 -5.51 -4.42
CA SER A 199 -10.91 -5.78 -5.84
C SER A 199 -9.68 -6.68 -6.11
N ASN A 200 -9.57 -7.79 -5.40
CA ASN A 200 -8.49 -8.77 -5.56
C ASN A 200 -7.09 -8.24 -5.19
N PHE A 201 -7.01 -7.16 -4.39
CA PHE A 201 -5.75 -6.57 -3.93
C PHE A 201 -5.35 -7.10 -2.56
N LEU A 202 -4.14 -7.68 -2.43
CA LEU A 202 -3.52 -8.14 -1.20
C LEU A 202 -4.47 -8.98 -0.30
N ILE A 203 -5.26 -9.88 -0.88
CA ILE A 203 -6.36 -10.58 -0.16
C ILE A 203 -5.85 -11.48 0.97
N TRP A 204 -4.65 -12.04 0.88
CA TRP A 204 -4.01 -12.77 1.97
C TRP A 204 -3.50 -11.82 3.04
N GLN A 205 -2.72 -10.85 2.64
CA GLN A 205 -2.04 -9.91 3.50
C GLN A 205 -2.99 -8.91 4.20
N ALA A 206 -4.17 -8.69 3.63
CA ALA A 206 -5.17 -7.75 4.14
C ALA A 206 -6.01 -8.29 5.31
N ALA A 207 -5.77 -9.52 5.76
CA ALA A 207 -6.61 -10.23 6.74
C ALA A 207 -6.87 -9.41 8.02
N TYR A 208 -5.92 -8.61 8.47
CA TYR A 208 -6.01 -7.78 9.68
C TYR A 208 -5.81 -6.29 9.41
N ALA A 209 -5.86 -5.87 8.16
CA ALA A 209 -5.71 -4.46 7.79
C ALA A 209 -6.97 -3.66 8.14
N GLU A 210 -6.77 -2.42 8.61
CA GLU A 210 -7.84 -1.43 8.71
C GLU A 210 -8.15 -0.83 7.33
N TYR A 211 -9.42 -0.50 7.11
CA TYR A 211 -9.87 0.08 5.83
C TYR A 211 -10.25 1.55 5.99
N TRP A 212 -9.79 2.36 5.05
CA TRP A 212 -10.19 3.75 4.92
C TRP A 212 -10.57 4.07 3.47
N SER A 213 -11.71 4.70 3.27
CA SER A 213 -12.19 5.09 1.94
C SER A 213 -12.51 6.58 1.88
N THR A 214 -12.26 7.19 0.72
CA THR A 214 -12.59 8.59 0.47
C THR A 214 -13.31 8.73 -0.88
N PRO A 215 -14.28 9.66 -1.00
CA PRO A 215 -14.93 9.95 -2.27
C PRO A 215 -14.01 10.65 -3.28
N LEU A 216 -12.88 11.20 -2.85
CA LEU A 216 -11.90 11.84 -3.73
C LEU A 216 -11.40 10.86 -4.78
N TYR A 217 -11.22 11.32 -6.00
CA TYR A 217 -10.52 10.57 -7.03
C TYR A 217 -9.01 10.59 -6.78
N TRP A 218 -8.31 9.55 -7.20
CA TRP A 218 -6.87 9.43 -6.95
C TRP A 218 -6.04 10.66 -7.36
N PRO A 219 -6.25 11.33 -8.53
CA PRO A 219 -5.49 12.55 -8.86
C PRO A 219 -5.70 13.73 -7.91
N GLU A 220 -6.73 13.68 -7.07
CA GLU A 220 -7.08 14.73 -6.08
C GLU A 220 -6.71 14.35 -4.64
N PHE A 221 -6.30 13.11 -4.41
CA PHE A 221 -5.92 12.59 -3.09
C PHE A 221 -4.54 13.12 -2.71
N GLY A 222 -4.49 14.13 -1.86
CA GLY A 222 -3.23 14.78 -1.49
C GLY A 222 -2.63 14.25 -0.18
N LYS A 223 -1.49 14.85 0.17
CA LYS A 223 -0.79 14.57 1.42
C LYS A 223 -1.67 14.80 2.67
N ALA A 224 -2.48 15.88 2.67
CA ALA A 224 -3.41 16.15 3.76
C ALA A 224 -4.47 15.04 3.97
N ASP A 225 -4.88 14.37 2.88
CA ASP A 225 -5.81 13.23 2.94
C ASP A 225 -5.12 11.98 3.47
N LEU A 226 -3.86 11.74 3.09
CA LEU A 226 -3.02 10.69 3.66
C LEU A 226 -2.84 10.90 5.17
N GLU A 227 -2.50 12.11 5.60
CA GLU A 227 -2.38 12.47 7.02
C GLU A 227 -3.69 12.24 7.79
N ARG A 228 -4.83 12.58 7.17
CA ARG A 228 -6.15 12.31 7.75
C ARG A 228 -6.40 10.81 7.90
N ALA A 229 -6.13 10.01 6.88
CA ALA A 229 -6.29 8.55 6.93
C ALA A 229 -5.42 7.93 8.03
N VAL A 230 -4.16 8.35 8.15
CA VAL A 230 -3.22 7.89 9.18
C VAL A 230 -3.68 8.32 10.59
N ARG A 231 -4.19 9.54 10.75
CA ARG A 231 -4.72 10.03 12.03
C ARG A 231 -5.95 9.24 12.46
N GLU A 232 -6.88 8.97 11.55
CA GLU A 232 -8.07 8.17 11.84
C GLU A 232 -7.71 6.71 12.17
N PHE A 233 -6.70 6.13 11.49
CA PHE A 233 -6.14 4.84 11.86
C PHE A 233 -5.62 4.85 13.30
N GLY A 234 -4.84 5.84 13.68
CA GLY A 234 -4.26 5.97 15.02
C GLY A 234 -5.30 6.13 16.13
N GLY A 235 -6.52 6.61 15.82
CA GLY A 235 -7.64 6.72 16.75
C GLY A 235 -8.45 5.44 16.92
N ARG A 236 -8.18 4.38 16.13
CA ARG A 236 -8.93 3.12 16.21
C ARG A 236 -8.31 2.17 17.23
N GLU A 237 -9.16 1.49 18.01
CA GLU A 237 -8.74 0.44 18.93
C GLU A 237 -8.62 -0.91 18.19
N ARG A 238 -7.39 -1.41 18.00
CA ARG A 238 -7.12 -2.71 17.36
C ARG A 238 -7.13 -3.80 18.42
N ARG A 239 -8.13 -4.69 18.38
CA ARG A 239 -8.33 -5.69 19.45
C ARG A 239 -7.76 -7.08 19.14
N PHE A 240 -7.46 -7.42 17.90
CA PHE A 240 -6.92 -8.73 17.47
C PHE A 240 -7.53 -9.94 18.20
N GLY A 241 -8.87 -9.90 18.45
CA GLY A 241 -9.58 -10.95 19.18
C GLY A 241 -9.41 -10.94 20.70
N SER A 242 -8.65 -10.02 21.31
CA SER A 242 -8.52 -9.93 22.76
C SER A 242 -9.71 -9.20 23.39
N LEU A 243 -10.24 -9.77 24.49
CA LEU A 243 -11.24 -9.10 25.33
C LEU A 243 -10.53 -8.06 26.18
N THR A 244 -10.84 -6.77 25.98
CA THR A 244 -10.44 -5.74 26.94
C THR A 244 -11.21 -5.99 28.23
N ALA A 245 -10.53 -6.20 29.34
CA ALA A 245 -11.17 -6.29 30.65
C ALA A 245 -11.90 -4.96 30.89
N VAL A 246 -13.23 -4.99 30.93
CA VAL A 246 -14.05 -3.87 31.39
C VAL A 246 -13.61 -3.61 32.83
N ARG A 247 -12.93 -2.50 33.10
CA ARG A 247 -12.75 -1.99 34.45
C ARG A 247 -14.13 -1.52 34.92
N GLY A 248 -14.92 -2.49 35.38
CA GLY A 248 -16.15 -2.24 36.10
C GLY A 248 -15.79 -1.66 37.46
N GLY A 249 -15.89 -0.38 37.61
CA GLY A 249 -15.99 0.24 38.92
C GLY A 249 -17.34 -0.14 39.53
N LEU A 250 -17.34 -1.20 40.35
CA LEU A 250 -18.37 -1.38 41.36
C LEU A 250 -18.23 -0.17 42.31
N ARG A 251 -19.15 0.77 42.21
CA ARG A 251 -19.41 1.68 43.35
C ARG A 251 -20.20 0.87 44.31
N ASP A 252 -19.56 0.51 45.42
CA ASP A 252 -20.25 0.05 46.58
C ASP A 252 -21.19 1.18 47.03
N ALA A 253 -22.49 0.88 47.02
CA ALA A 253 -23.50 1.70 47.63
C ALA A 253 -23.74 1.10 49.05
N ASP A 254 -23.32 1.85 50.06
CA ASP A 254 -23.86 1.80 51.40
C ASP A 254 -25.01 2.79 51.51
#